data_b4c57947a36bf7c84bcbe062934c983a
#
_entry.id   b4c57947a36bf7c84bcbe062934c983a
#
_cell.length_a   1.000
_cell.length_b   1.000
_cell.length_c   1.000
_cell.angle_alpha   90.00
_cell.angle_beta   90.00
_cell.angle_gamma   90.00
#
_symmetry.space_group_name_H-M   'P 1'
#
loop_
_entity.id
_entity.type
_entity.pdbx_description
1 polymer ?
#
loop_
_entity_poly.entity_id
_entity_poly.type
_entity_poly.pdbx_seq_one_letter_code
_entity_poly.pdbx_strand_id
1 'polypeptide(L)'
;MTTCSLSFPPQIHLAKLPTPVQPLRRLSEKYGVELYVKRDDLTGIALSGNKIRKLEFVLADTLAQKADTVITCGGAQSNHCRATAIAAAMLGLNCRLLLRTPDPSNPPSLEGNILLDRMAGADIVWVTPDEYKQRDELMAREAASLQASGRKAYTIPEGASNALGALGYVRAMEELVNDITNTLGGGNRPCTIINAVGSGGTSAGLILGAKIFDVNARIAGVNVCDDREYFVRAIGCLLYTSP
;
A
#
# COMPACT_ATOMS: atom_id res chain seq x y z
N MET A 1 15.57 28.13 -10.55
CA MET A 1 14.44 27.24 -10.24
C MET A 1 14.39 27.08 -8.72
N THR A 2 13.36 27.59 -8.09
CA THR A 2 13.18 27.50 -6.64
C THR A 2 12.92 26.02 -6.32
N THR A 3 13.87 25.34 -5.68
CA THR A 3 13.66 23.99 -5.17
C THR A 3 12.63 24.09 -4.05
N CYS A 4 11.37 23.81 -4.39
CA CYS A 4 10.35 23.62 -3.37
C CYS A 4 10.77 22.38 -2.59
N SER A 5 11.27 22.56 -1.36
CA SER A 5 11.57 21.44 -0.48
C SER A 5 10.24 20.84 -0.04
N LEU A 6 9.87 19.68 -0.59
CA LEU A 6 8.68 18.96 -0.18
C LEU A 6 8.90 18.46 1.27
N SER A 7 8.10 18.96 2.19
CA SER A 7 8.09 18.47 3.57
C SER A 7 7.08 17.32 3.68
N PHE A 8 7.54 16.13 3.98
CA PHE A 8 6.68 14.99 4.25
C PHE A 8 6.21 14.99 5.72
N PRO A 9 5.00 14.52 6.00
CA PRO A 9 4.57 14.28 7.38
C PRO A 9 5.44 13.19 8.04
N PRO A 10 5.33 12.99 9.36
CA PRO A 10 6.07 11.94 10.06
C PRO A 10 5.91 10.57 9.40
N GLN A 11 7.00 9.84 9.34
CA GLN A 11 7.12 8.49 8.76
C GLN A 11 7.91 7.62 9.71
N ILE A 12 7.52 6.38 9.88
CA ILE A 12 8.33 5.36 10.56
C ILE A 12 9.09 4.53 9.51
N HIS A 13 10.23 3.97 9.89
CA HIS A 13 11.09 3.22 8.98
C HIS A 13 11.02 1.73 9.28
N LEU A 14 10.23 1.00 8.51
CA LEU A 14 10.06 -0.45 8.60
C LEU A 14 10.57 -1.17 7.35
N ALA A 15 10.47 -0.52 6.20
CA ALA A 15 10.92 -1.06 4.92
C ALA A 15 12.42 -0.90 4.71
N LYS A 16 13.03 -1.83 3.98
CA LYS A 16 14.39 -1.68 3.44
C LYS A 16 14.33 -0.83 2.17
N LEU A 17 14.67 0.44 2.30
CA LEU A 17 14.66 1.43 1.22
C LEU A 17 16.06 2.06 1.06
N PRO A 18 16.42 2.55 -0.14
CA PRO A 18 15.69 2.40 -1.41
C PRO A 18 15.72 0.97 -1.95
N THR A 19 14.67 0.57 -2.68
CA THR A 19 14.69 -0.72 -3.39
C THR A 19 15.43 -0.58 -4.72
N PRO A 20 16.16 -1.61 -5.20
CA PRO A 20 16.91 -1.51 -6.45
C PRO A 20 15.99 -1.47 -7.68
N VAL A 21 16.49 -0.83 -8.74
CA VAL A 21 15.97 -0.96 -10.10
C VAL A 21 16.84 -1.94 -10.86
N GLN A 22 16.25 -2.96 -11.47
CA GLN A 22 16.96 -4.02 -12.19
C GLN A 22 16.51 -4.12 -13.64
N PRO A 23 17.45 -4.27 -14.61
CA PRO A 23 17.09 -4.49 -16.01
C PRO A 23 16.53 -5.89 -16.21
N LEU A 24 15.46 -5.99 -17.00
CA LEU A 24 14.86 -7.25 -17.42
C LEU A 24 15.37 -7.63 -18.82
N ARG A 25 16.67 -7.96 -18.96
CA ARG A 25 17.38 -8.12 -20.23
C ARG A 25 16.65 -9.04 -21.22
N ARG A 26 16.29 -10.26 -20.82
CA ARG A 26 15.62 -11.24 -21.69
C ARG A 26 14.25 -10.76 -22.20
N LEU A 27 13.50 -10.03 -21.38
CA LEU A 27 12.23 -9.44 -21.79
C LEU A 27 12.44 -8.23 -22.68
N SER A 28 13.46 -7.43 -22.40
CA SER A 28 13.83 -6.28 -23.23
C SER A 28 14.22 -6.75 -24.67
N GLU A 29 15.03 -7.77 -24.79
CA GLU A 29 15.40 -8.38 -26.08
C GLU A 29 14.17 -8.94 -26.80
N LYS A 30 13.30 -9.68 -26.07
CA LYS A 30 12.12 -10.30 -26.65
C LYS A 30 11.11 -9.29 -27.24
N TYR A 31 10.96 -8.14 -26.58
CA TYR A 31 9.94 -7.14 -26.95
C TYR A 31 10.54 -5.91 -27.67
N GLY A 32 11.85 -5.82 -27.81
CA GLY A 32 12.53 -4.70 -28.49
C GLY A 32 12.38 -3.36 -27.74
N VAL A 33 12.24 -3.40 -26.41
CA VAL A 33 12.09 -2.21 -25.55
C VAL A 33 12.93 -2.36 -24.29
N GLU A 34 13.41 -1.26 -23.72
CA GLU A 34 14.12 -1.30 -22.45
C GLU A 34 13.13 -1.50 -21.30
N LEU A 35 13.22 -2.62 -20.60
CA LEU A 35 12.37 -2.99 -19.46
C LEU A 35 13.19 -3.08 -18.18
N TYR A 36 12.67 -2.44 -17.15
CA TYR A 36 13.23 -2.44 -15.80
C TYR A 36 12.16 -2.80 -14.78
N VAL A 37 12.57 -3.31 -13.62
CA VAL A 37 11.69 -3.56 -12.49
C VAL A 37 12.21 -2.85 -11.25
N LYS A 38 11.36 -2.03 -10.61
CA LYS A 38 11.57 -1.52 -9.25
C LYS A 38 11.20 -2.63 -8.27
N ARG A 39 12.17 -3.15 -7.53
CA ARG A 39 12.07 -4.37 -6.73
C ARG A 39 11.40 -4.12 -5.37
N ASP A 40 10.15 -3.69 -5.38
CA ASP A 40 9.39 -3.51 -4.13
C ASP A 40 9.02 -4.81 -3.41
N ASP A 41 9.26 -5.96 -4.04
CA ASP A 41 9.30 -7.26 -3.38
C ASP A 41 10.47 -7.39 -2.38
N LEU A 42 11.49 -6.55 -2.47
CA LEU A 42 12.67 -6.55 -1.58
C LEU A 42 12.57 -5.54 -0.44
N THR A 43 11.41 -4.96 -0.16
CA THR A 43 11.20 -4.04 0.97
C THR A 43 11.34 -4.70 2.34
N GLY A 44 11.52 -6.00 2.41
CA GLY A 44 11.73 -6.80 3.62
C GLY A 44 11.25 -8.23 3.41
N ILE A 45 11.70 -9.17 4.25
CA ILE A 45 11.32 -10.59 4.13
C ILE A 45 9.83 -10.78 4.40
N ALA A 46 9.35 -10.35 5.56
CA ALA A 46 7.96 -10.49 5.97
C ALA A 46 7.08 -9.30 5.54
N LEU A 47 7.69 -8.11 5.38
CA LEU A 47 7.05 -6.88 4.95
C LEU A 47 7.17 -6.65 3.43
N SER A 48 7.45 -7.70 2.65
CA SER A 48 7.67 -7.58 1.21
C SER A 48 6.46 -7.00 0.48
N GLY A 49 6.74 -6.19 -0.55
CA GLY A 49 5.73 -5.61 -1.43
C GLY A 49 5.44 -4.14 -1.18
N ASN A 50 4.63 -3.59 -2.03
CA ASN A 50 4.31 -2.17 -2.11
C ASN A 50 3.58 -1.58 -0.89
N LYS A 51 2.96 -2.41 -0.07
CA LYS A 51 2.08 -1.94 1.00
C LYS A 51 2.83 -1.27 2.15
N ILE A 52 4.04 -1.75 2.46
CA ILE A 52 4.81 -1.22 3.58
C ILE A 52 5.18 0.25 3.38
N ARG A 53 5.49 0.69 2.15
CA ARG A 53 5.75 2.11 1.85
C ARG A 53 4.61 3.03 2.28
N LYS A 54 3.37 2.57 2.10
CA LYS A 54 2.16 3.30 2.48
C LYS A 54 1.91 3.22 3.98
N LEU A 55 2.12 2.03 4.55
CA LEU A 55 1.93 1.78 5.97
C LEU A 55 2.89 2.59 6.85
N GLU A 56 4.09 2.91 6.41
CA GLU A 56 5.04 3.72 7.17
C GLU A 56 4.48 5.09 7.56
N PHE A 57 3.71 5.73 6.68
CA PHE A 57 3.04 6.99 6.97
C PHE A 57 1.79 6.80 7.83
N VAL A 58 0.95 5.82 7.47
CA VAL A 58 -0.31 5.55 8.17
C VAL A 58 -0.07 5.07 9.60
N LEU A 59 0.94 4.25 9.82
CA LEU A 59 1.29 3.78 11.17
C LEU A 59 1.99 4.86 12.01
N ALA A 60 2.73 5.79 11.39
CA ALA A 60 3.24 6.96 12.09
C ALA A 60 2.08 7.81 12.65
N ASP A 61 1.03 8.04 11.86
CA ASP A 61 -0.17 8.74 12.31
C ASP A 61 -0.94 7.94 13.38
N THR A 62 -1.04 6.61 13.21
CA THR A 62 -1.61 5.70 14.21
C THR A 62 -0.97 5.88 15.58
N LEU A 63 0.38 5.90 15.62
CA LEU A 63 1.15 6.09 16.86
C LEU A 63 0.99 7.51 17.42
N ALA A 64 0.99 8.52 16.56
CA ALA A 64 0.77 9.92 16.96
C ALA A 64 -0.61 10.11 17.60
N GLN A 65 -1.62 9.41 17.11
CA GLN A 65 -2.96 9.38 17.70
C GLN A 65 -3.06 8.51 18.96
N LYS A 66 -1.97 7.85 19.37
CA LYS A 66 -1.95 6.96 20.55
C LYS A 66 -3.00 5.83 20.46
N ALA A 67 -3.23 5.30 19.27
CA ALA A 67 -4.02 4.11 19.09
C ALA A 67 -3.25 2.87 19.54
N ASP A 68 -3.95 1.90 20.12
CA ASP A 68 -3.39 0.61 20.57
C ASP A 68 -3.74 -0.54 19.62
N THR A 69 -4.66 -0.30 18.70
CA THR A 69 -5.18 -1.31 17.77
C THR A 69 -5.34 -0.72 16.38
N VAL A 70 -4.92 -1.46 15.38
CA VAL A 70 -5.24 -1.15 13.97
C VAL A 70 -6.30 -2.11 13.45
N ILE A 71 -7.24 -1.58 12.66
CA ILE A 71 -8.28 -2.36 11.98
C ILE A 71 -8.09 -2.14 10.48
N THR A 72 -8.09 -3.21 9.71
CA THR A 72 -8.11 -3.12 8.24
C THR A 72 -8.85 -4.30 7.62
N CYS A 73 -8.98 -4.30 6.29
CA CYS A 73 -9.74 -5.31 5.57
C CYS A 73 -9.04 -5.74 4.27
N GLY A 74 -9.43 -6.92 3.77
CA GLY A 74 -8.92 -7.46 2.52
C GLY A 74 -9.52 -8.82 2.16
N GLY A 75 -9.07 -9.39 1.05
CA GLY A 75 -9.32 -10.81 0.76
C GLY A 75 -8.50 -11.71 1.68
N ALA A 76 -8.85 -12.99 1.77
CA ALA A 76 -8.21 -13.97 2.64
C ALA A 76 -6.67 -14.03 2.49
N GLN A 77 -6.14 -13.87 1.28
CA GLN A 77 -4.69 -13.87 1.00
C GLN A 77 -4.13 -12.44 0.74
N SER A 78 -4.69 -11.43 1.42
CA SER A 78 -4.30 -10.03 1.21
C SER A 78 -2.87 -9.75 1.64
N ASN A 79 -2.02 -9.27 0.73
CA ASN A 79 -0.70 -8.75 1.03
C ASN A 79 -0.73 -7.48 1.90
N HIS A 80 -1.84 -6.73 1.83
CA HIS A 80 -2.03 -5.56 2.67
C HIS A 80 -2.28 -5.97 4.12
N CYS A 81 -3.20 -6.91 4.36
CA CYS A 81 -3.51 -7.40 5.70
C CYS A 81 -2.28 -8.00 6.35
N ARG A 82 -1.54 -8.88 5.64
CA ARG A 82 -0.28 -9.44 6.13
C ARG A 82 0.74 -8.35 6.52
N ALA A 83 0.98 -7.39 5.63
CA ALA A 83 1.95 -6.33 5.93
C ALA A 83 1.50 -5.47 7.13
N THR A 84 0.18 -5.22 7.26
CA THR A 84 -0.38 -4.49 8.41
C THR A 84 -0.24 -5.28 9.71
N ALA A 85 -0.57 -6.58 9.70
CA ALA A 85 -0.46 -7.44 10.89
C ALA A 85 0.99 -7.52 11.41
N ILE A 86 1.93 -7.76 10.50
CA ILE A 86 3.36 -7.87 10.87
C ILE A 86 3.90 -6.52 11.34
N ALA A 87 3.58 -5.42 10.65
CA ALA A 87 4.02 -4.09 11.07
C ALA A 87 3.40 -3.68 12.42
N ALA A 88 2.13 -4.00 12.66
CA ALA A 88 1.48 -3.79 13.95
C ALA A 88 2.20 -4.55 15.08
N ALA A 89 2.49 -5.84 14.86
CA ALA A 89 3.22 -6.65 15.83
C ALA A 89 4.61 -6.08 16.15
N MET A 90 5.35 -5.61 15.13
CA MET A 90 6.66 -4.96 15.32
C MET A 90 6.57 -3.68 16.15
N LEU A 91 5.44 -2.99 16.12
CA LEU A 91 5.20 -1.73 16.84
C LEU A 91 4.48 -1.92 18.19
N GLY A 92 4.21 -3.17 18.59
CA GLY A 92 3.46 -3.46 19.82
C GLY A 92 1.97 -3.09 19.75
N LEU A 93 1.41 -2.94 18.54
CA LEU A 93 0.00 -2.68 18.32
C LEU A 93 -0.76 -3.99 18.13
N ASN A 94 -2.00 -4.03 18.59
CA ASN A 94 -2.92 -5.09 18.22
C ASN A 94 -3.42 -4.87 16.78
N CYS A 95 -3.76 -5.97 16.10
CA CYS A 95 -4.27 -5.91 14.74
C CYS A 95 -5.54 -6.72 14.61
N ARG A 96 -6.62 -6.12 14.09
CA ARG A 96 -7.86 -6.79 13.71
C ARG A 96 -8.04 -6.72 12.21
N LEU A 97 -8.23 -7.88 11.58
CA LEU A 97 -8.36 -8.03 10.13
C LEU A 97 -9.76 -8.52 9.77
N LEU A 98 -10.47 -7.77 8.94
CA LEU A 98 -11.72 -8.21 8.32
C LEU A 98 -11.38 -8.88 7.00
N LEU A 99 -11.36 -10.21 6.97
CA LEU A 99 -10.98 -10.98 5.80
C LEU A 99 -12.19 -11.58 5.10
N ARG A 100 -12.28 -11.32 3.79
CA ARG A 100 -13.38 -11.82 2.97
C ARG A 100 -13.15 -13.27 2.58
N THR A 101 -14.16 -14.12 2.85
CA THR A 101 -14.25 -15.52 2.43
C THR A 101 -15.66 -15.85 1.95
N PRO A 102 -15.84 -16.79 1.00
CA PRO A 102 -17.19 -17.24 0.60
C PRO A 102 -17.99 -17.84 1.75
N ASP A 103 -17.33 -18.53 2.68
CA ASP A 103 -17.95 -19.18 3.83
C ASP A 103 -17.20 -18.84 5.12
N PRO A 104 -17.68 -17.86 5.91
CA PRO A 104 -17.10 -17.53 7.22
C PRO A 104 -17.16 -18.65 8.26
N SER A 105 -18.10 -19.60 8.14
CA SER A 105 -18.23 -20.72 9.06
C SER A 105 -17.21 -21.83 8.80
N ASN A 106 -16.66 -21.86 7.58
CA ASN A 106 -15.61 -22.78 7.15
C ASN A 106 -14.48 -21.98 6.47
N PRO A 107 -13.71 -21.19 7.23
CA PRO A 107 -12.69 -20.32 6.67
C PRO A 107 -11.55 -21.12 6.03
N PRO A 108 -10.80 -20.50 5.09
CA PRO A 108 -9.65 -21.13 4.45
C PRO A 108 -8.60 -21.62 5.47
N SER A 109 -7.83 -22.63 5.08
CA SER A 109 -6.75 -23.22 5.88
C SER A 109 -5.68 -22.20 6.25
N LEU A 110 -4.93 -22.51 7.32
CA LEU A 110 -3.80 -21.69 7.78
C LEU A 110 -2.59 -21.88 6.85
N GLU A 111 -2.63 -21.19 5.71
CA GLU A 111 -1.55 -21.20 4.72
C GLU A 111 -1.32 -19.79 4.15
N GLY A 112 -0.17 -19.57 3.52
CA GLY A 112 0.17 -18.31 2.87
C GLY A 112 0.09 -17.12 3.84
N ASN A 113 -0.63 -16.06 3.41
CA ASN A 113 -0.77 -14.85 4.21
C ASN A 113 -1.61 -15.05 5.48
N ILE A 114 -2.62 -15.91 5.46
CA ILE A 114 -3.44 -16.22 6.64
C ILE A 114 -2.58 -16.80 7.78
N LEU A 115 -1.67 -17.70 7.45
CA LEU A 115 -0.72 -18.24 8.43
C LEU A 115 0.15 -17.11 9.02
N LEU A 116 0.68 -16.24 8.19
CA LEU A 116 1.51 -15.12 8.63
C LEU A 116 0.74 -14.11 9.48
N ASP A 117 -0.53 -13.85 9.14
CA ASP A 117 -1.42 -12.99 9.91
C ASP A 117 -1.63 -13.56 11.33
N ARG A 118 -1.89 -14.85 11.43
CA ARG A 118 -2.04 -15.54 12.73
C ARG A 118 -0.73 -15.59 13.53
N MET A 119 0.39 -15.86 12.86
CA MET A 119 1.72 -15.84 13.51
C MET A 119 2.08 -14.46 14.04
N ALA A 120 1.64 -13.38 13.36
CA ALA A 120 1.78 -12.01 13.82
C ALA A 120 0.80 -11.64 14.96
N GLY A 121 -0.06 -12.55 15.40
CA GLY A 121 -1.03 -12.32 16.47
C GLY A 121 -2.26 -11.53 16.04
N ALA A 122 -2.56 -11.45 14.74
CA ALA A 122 -3.75 -10.74 14.27
C ALA A 122 -5.04 -11.48 14.66
N ASP A 123 -6.02 -10.71 15.12
CA ASP A 123 -7.39 -11.15 15.32
C ASP A 123 -8.13 -11.07 13.97
N ILE A 124 -8.63 -12.22 13.48
CA ILE A 124 -9.27 -12.33 12.17
C ILE A 124 -10.78 -12.46 12.34
N VAL A 125 -11.51 -11.53 11.77
CA VAL A 125 -12.96 -11.55 11.59
C VAL A 125 -13.25 -11.94 10.15
N TRP A 126 -13.91 -13.07 9.96
CA TRP A 126 -14.30 -13.54 8.64
C TRP A 126 -15.62 -12.91 8.22
N VAL A 127 -15.69 -12.40 7.00
CA VAL A 127 -16.88 -11.77 6.44
C VAL A 127 -17.19 -12.33 5.06
N THR A 128 -18.47 -12.36 4.70
CA THR A 128 -18.92 -12.77 3.36
C THR A 128 -18.58 -11.70 2.32
N PRO A 129 -18.59 -12.04 1.01
CA PRO A 129 -18.42 -11.04 -0.06
C PRO A 129 -19.50 -9.93 -0.03
N ASP A 130 -20.72 -10.23 0.40
CA ASP A 130 -21.80 -9.23 0.48
C ASP A 130 -21.61 -8.29 1.68
N GLU A 131 -21.26 -8.81 2.84
CA GLU A 131 -20.89 -7.98 3.99
C GLU A 131 -19.69 -7.10 3.68
N TYR A 132 -18.71 -7.62 2.95
CA TYR A 132 -17.51 -6.87 2.56
C TYR A 132 -17.80 -5.64 1.70
N LYS A 133 -18.93 -5.58 1.00
CA LYS A 133 -19.35 -4.38 0.26
C LYS A 133 -19.54 -3.18 1.19
N GLN A 134 -19.88 -3.44 2.46
CA GLN A 134 -20.05 -2.45 3.53
C GLN A 134 -18.84 -2.43 4.50
N ARG A 135 -17.65 -2.74 3.99
CA ARG A 135 -16.43 -2.90 4.82
C ARG A 135 -16.09 -1.69 5.68
N ASP A 136 -16.37 -0.48 5.21
CA ASP A 136 -16.10 0.74 5.97
C ASP A 136 -17.00 0.85 7.20
N GLU A 137 -18.28 0.49 7.06
CA GLU A 137 -19.24 0.42 8.16
C GLU A 137 -18.91 -0.72 9.13
N LEU A 138 -18.45 -1.86 8.59
CA LEU A 138 -18.00 -3.00 9.40
C LEU A 138 -16.77 -2.60 10.25
N MET A 139 -15.77 -1.99 9.65
CA MET A 139 -14.59 -1.51 10.38
C MET A 139 -14.95 -0.46 11.42
N ALA A 140 -15.90 0.43 11.13
CA ALA A 140 -16.38 1.42 12.10
C ALA A 140 -17.09 0.75 13.29
N ARG A 141 -17.91 -0.29 13.06
CA ARG A 141 -18.55 -1.07 14.13
C ARG A 141 -17.54 -1.79 15.02
N GLU A 142 -16.51 -2.38 14.42
CA GLU A 142 -15.41 -3.01 15.15
C GLU A 142 -14.63 -1.99 16.00
N ALA A 143 -14.37 -0.80 15.44
CA ALA A 143 -13.72 0.29 16.17
C ALA A 143 -14.56 0.74 17.37
N ALA A 144 -15.89 0.91 17.20
CA ALA A 144 -16.79 1.27 18.28
C ALA A 144 -16.85 0.19 19.38
N SER A 145 -16.87 -1.09 18.99
CA SER A 145 -16.82 -2.23 19.93
C SER A 145 -15.54 -2.24 20.77
N LEU A 146 -14.39 -1.98 20.13
CA LEU A 146 -13.11 -1.87 20.84
C LEU A 146 -13.09 -0.66 21.78
N GLN A 147 -13.63 0.48 21.34
CA GLN A 147 -13.76 1.68 22.18
C GLN A 147 -14.62 1.44 23.42
N ALA A 148 -15.71 0.69 23.30
CA ALA A 148 -16.54 0.31 24.45
C ALA A 148 -15.80 -0.56 25.46
N SER A 149 -14.76 -1.27 25.05
CA SER A 149 -13.86 -2.05 25.91
C SER A 149 -12.63 -1.28 26.39
N GLY A 150 -12.58 0.05 26.18
CA GLY A 150 -11.50 0.92 26.63
C GLY A 150 -10.26 0.94 25.72
N ARG A 151 -10.35 0.38 24.50
CA ARG A 151 -9.26 0.36 23.52
C ARG A 151 -9.42 1.47 22.49
N LYS A 152 -8.31 1.95 21.97
CA LYS A 152 -8.31 2.98 20.93
C LYS A 152 -7.90 2.40 19.58
N ALA A 153 -8.88 2.23 18.70
CA ALA A 153 -8.65 1.70 17.36
C ALA A 153 -8.36 2.80 16.33
N TYR A 154 -7.48 2.48 15.38
CA TYR A 154 -7.23 3.25 14.16
C TYR A 154 -7.62 2.42 12.95
N THR A 155 -8.51 2.95 12.11
CA THR A 155 -8.99 2.25 10.92
C THR A 155 -8.13 2.60 9.71
N ILE A 156 -7.54 1.58 9.08
CA ILE A 156 -6.74 1.70 7.87
C ILE A 156 -7.59 1.21 6.69
N PRO A 157 -7.88 2.02 5.67
CA PRO A 157 -8.68 1.58 4.53
C PRO A 157 -7.96 0.48 3.72
N GLU A 158 -8.73 -0.26 2.92
CA GLU A 158 -8.20 -1.34 2.08
C GLU A 158 -6.97 -0.89 1.30
N GLY A 159 -5.87 -1.66 1.41
CA GLY A 159 -4.62 -1.36 0.75
C GLY A 159 -3.90 -0.10 1.25
N ALA A 160 -4.26 0.46 2.43
CA ALA A 160 -3.79 1.76 2.91
C ALA A 160 -3.95 2.86 1.84
N SER A 161 -5.07 2.83 1.10
CA SER A 161 -5.33 3.75 -0.01
C SER A 161 -6.14 4.95 0.47
N ASN A 162 -5.45 5.84 1.16
CA ASN A 162 -5.88 7.18 1.55
C ASN A 162 -4.80 8.20 1.16
N ALA A 163 -5.05 9.47 1.37
CA ALA A 163 -4.12 10.56 1.07
C ALA A 163 -2.75 10.34 1.71
N LEU A 164 -2.74 9.99 3.01
CA LEU A 164 -1.51 9.76 3.77
C LEU A 164 -0.72 8.56 3.22
N GLY A 165 -1.39 7.44 2.96
CA GLY A 165 -0.74 6.25 2.38
C GLY A 165 -0.20 6.48 0.97
N ALA A 166 -0.85 7.33 0.16
CA ALA A 166 -0.37 7.67 -1.17
C ALA A 166 1.03 8.31 -1.16
N LEU A 167 1.39 9.03 -0.08
CA LEU A 167 2.71 9.63 0.10
C LEU A 167 3.86 8.60 0.08
N GLY A 168 3.59 7.35 0.44
CA GLY A 168 4.56 6.27 0.30
C GLY A 168 5.01 6.06 -1.15
N TYR A 169 4.14 6.35 -2.12
CA TYR A 169 4.49 6.28 -3.54
C TYR A 169 4.92 7.61 -4.15
N VAL A 170 4.65 8.73 -3.50
CA VAL A 170 5.36 9.99 -3.78
C VAL A 170 6.85 9.84 -3.42
N ARG A 171 7.17 9.26 -2.26
CA ARG A 171 8.56 8.91 -1.87
C ARG A 171 9.21 7.89 -2.83
N ALA A 172 8.46 6.88 -3.26
CA ALA A 172 8.97 5.93 -4.25
C ALA A 172 9.32 6.60 -5.58
N MET A 173 8.59 7.64 -5.98
CA MET A 173 8.92 8.43 -7.16
C MET A 173 10.20 9.25 -6.96
N GLU A 174 10.41 9.82 -5.78
CA GLU A 174 11.67 10.49 -5.42
C GLU A 174 12.87 9.55 -5.55
N GLU A 175 12.75 8.31 -5.04
CA GLU A 175 13.76 7.27 -5.26
C GLU A 175 13.98 6.98 -6.73
N LEU A 176 12.89 6.85 -7.51
CA LEU A 176 12.96 6.52 -8.92
C LEU A 176 13.63 7.62 -9.75
N VAL A 177 13.46 8.89 -9.40
CA VAL A 177 14.21 10.01 -10.00
C VAL A 177 15.71 9.80 -9.83
N ASN A 178 16.13 9.44 -8.63
CA ASN A 178 17.54 9.14 -8.35
C ASN A 178 18.04 7.92 -9.14
N ASP A 179 17.21 6.86 -9.24
CA ASP A 179 17.52 5.66 -10.03
C ASP A 179 17.67 6.01 -11.52
N ILE A 180 16.74 6.80 -12.09
CA ILE A 180 16.79 7.24 -13.49
C ILE A 180 18.06 8.06 -13.74
N THR A 181 18.36 9.00 -12.86
CA THR A 181 19.52 9.89 -13.02
C THR A 181 20.85 9.14 -12.92
N ASN A 182 20.98 8.25 -11.94
CA ASN A 182 22.26 7.65 -11.60
C ASN A 182 22.49 6.26 -12.24
N THR A 183 21.41 5.55 -12.57
CA THR A 183 21.50 4.13 -13.00
C THR A 183 21.07 3.94 -14.46
N LEU A 184 20.08 4.71 -14.93
CA LEU A 184 19.47 4.52 -16.26
C LEU A 184 19.98 5.51 -17.32
N GLY A 185 21.11 6.17 -17.08
CA GLY A 185 21.79 7.05 -18.04
C GLY A 185 21.34 8.50 -18.05
N GLY A 186 20.55 8.90 -17.06
CA GLY A 186 20.20 10.29 -16.80
C GLY A 186 19.21 10.91 -17.78
N GLY A 187 18.83 12.14 -17.45
CA GLY A 187 17.91 12.96 -18.25
C GLY A 187 16.43 12.68 -18.02
N ASN A 188 15.59 13.65 -18.41
CA ASN A 188 14.13 13.53 -18.33
C ASN A 188 13.58 12.76 -19.56
N ARG A 189 14.09 11.54 -19.77
CA ARG A 189 13.65 10.68 -20.89
C ARG A 189 12.21 10.21 -20.63
N PRO A 190 11.36 10.21 -21.66
CA PRO A 190 9.99 9.73 -21.53
C PRO A 190 9.99 8.23 -21.15
N CYS A 191 9.25 7.87 -20.13
CA CYS A 191 9.11 6.48 -19.71
C CYS A 191 7.65 6.14 -19.38
N THR A 192 7.34 4.85 -19.31
CA THR A 192 6.05 4.36 -18.82
C THR A 192 6.28 3.55 -17.56
N ILE A 193 5.64 3.95 -16.47
CA ILE A 193 5.65 3.23 -15.21
C ILE A 193 4.37 2.40 -15.13
N ILE A 194 4.50 1.08 -15.09
CA ILE A 194 3.38 0.14 -15.05
C ILE A 194 3.23 -0.38 -13.63
N ASN A 195 2.02 -0.34 -13.09
CA ASN A 195 1.72 -0.90 -11.76
C ASN A 195 0.37 -1.60 -11.73
N ALA A 196 0.24 -2.62 -10.87
CA ALA A 196 -1.04 -3.26 -10.59
C ALA A 196 -1.94 -2.35 -9.74
N VAL A 197 -3.22 -2.27 -10.09
CA VAL A 197 -4.22 -1.44 -9.42
C VAL A 197 -5.27 -2.32 -8.77
N GLY A 198 -5.25 -2.39 -7.42
CA GLY A 198 -6.23 -3.10 -6.62
C GLY A 198 -7.01 -2.21 -5.64
N SER A 199 -6.51 -0.99 -5.35
CA SER A 199 -7.17 -0.01 -4.46
C SER A 199 -6.81 1.46 -4.81
N GLY A 200 -6.01 1.69 -5.85
CA GLY A 200 -5.70 3.01 -6.40
C GLY A 200 -4.55 3.78 -5.76
N GLY A 201 -4.25 3.60 -4.47
CA GLY A 201 -3.30 4.46 -3.74
C GLY A 201 -1.86 4.42 -4.27
N THR A 202 -1.39 3.32 -4.86
CA THR A 202 -0.09 3.25 -5.53
C THR A 202 -0.04 4.14 -6.76
N SER A 203 -1.06 4.02 -7.64
CA SER A 203 -1.16 4.85 -8.85
C SER A 203 -1.31 6.33 -8.51
N ALA A 204 -2.13 6.68 -7.51
CA ALA A 204 -2.30 8.06 -7.07
C ALA A 204 -0.97 8.67 -6.61
N GLY A 205 -0.22 7.95 -5.76
CA GLY A 205 1.09 8.41 -5.30
C GLY A 205 2.12 8.54 -6.42
N LEU A 206 2.15 7.60 -7.38
CA LEU A 206 3.02 7.68 -8.57
C LEU A 206 2.66 8.87 -9.46
N ILE A 207 1.37 9.12 -9.72
CA ILE A 207 0.91 10.26 -10.53
C ILE A 207 1.29 11.58 -9.85
N LEU A 208 1.01 11.71 -8.56
CA LEU A 208 1.33 12.90 -7.78
C LEU A 208 2.85 13.13 -7.74
N GLY A 209 3.62 12.09 -7.43
CA GLY A 209 5.08 12.16 -7.39
C GLY A 209 5.69 12.51 -8.74
N ALA A 210 5.19 11.94 -9.85
CA ALA A 210 5.65 12.29 -11.20
C ALA A 210 5.45 13.79 -11.49
N LYS A 211 4.32 14.34 -11.06
CA LYS A 211 4.02 15.76 -11.21
C LYS A 211 4.89 16.65 -10.31
N ILE A 212 5.10 16.26 -9.05
CA ILE A 212 5.89 17.03 -8.08
C ILE A 212 7.37 17.09 -8.50
N PHE A 213 7.93 15.99 -8.95
CA PHE A 213 9.34 15.87 -9.30
C PHE A 213 9.62 16.11 -10.79
N ASP A 214 8.63 16.59 -11.54
CA ASP A 214 8.72 16.87 -12.99
C ASP A 214 9.28 15.70 -13.81
N VAL A 215 8.80 14.48 -13.51
CA VAL A 215 9.21 13.26 -14.21
C VAL A 215 8.36 13.08 -15.46
N ASN A 216 9.00 12.98 -16.62
CA ASN A 216 8.32 12.70 -17.89
C ASN A 216 7.87 11.24 -17.97
N ALA A 217 6.93 10.88 -17.12
CA ALA A 217 6.44 9.52 -16.98
C ALA A 217 4.94 9.41 -17.25
N ARG A 218 4.56 8.43 -18.06
CA ARG A 218 3.18 7.96 -18.16
C ARG A 218 2.95 6.89 -17.10
N ILE A 219 1.98 7.08 -16.21
CA ILE A 219 1.59 6.07 -15.23
C ILE A 219 0.48 5.21 -15.83
N ALA A 220 0.76 3.91 -16.00
CA ALA A 220 -0.17 2.94 -16.56
C ALA A 220 -0.59 1.92 -15.49
N GLY A 221 -1.84 1.99 -15.06
CA GLY A 221 -2.43 1.06 -14.12
C GLY A 221 -3.02 -0.18 -14.81
N VAL A 222 -2.68 -1.38 -14.34
CA VAL A 222 -3.30 -2.64 -14.77
C VAL A 222 -4.28 -3.07 -13.69
N ASN A 223 -5.56 -3.09 -14.02
CA ASN A 223 -6.63 -3.49 -13.09
C ASN A 223 -6.50 -4.96 -12.70
N VAL A 224 -6.62 -5.27 -11.41
CA VAL A 224 -6.53 -6.65 -10.91
C VAL A 224 -7.78 -7.15 -10.20
N CYS A 225 -8.80 -6.31 -9.99
CA CYS A 225 -10.05 -6.70 -9.33
C CYS A 225 -11.30 -6.00 -9.89
N ASP A 226 -11.29 -4.68 -10.01
CA ASP A 226 -12.44 -3.89 -10.44
C ASP A 226 -12.25 -3.32 -11.86
N ASP A 227 -13.25 -2.63 -12.39
CA ASP A 227 -13.19 -2.05 -13.72
C ASP A 227 -12.40 -0.72 -13.78
N ARG A 228 -12.20 -0.26 -15.01
CA ARG A 228 -11.48 0.99 -15.28
C ARG A 228 -12.19 2.20 -14.67
N GLU A 229 -13.49 2.26 -14.73
CA GLU A 229 -14.26 3.42 -14.28
C GLU A 229 -14.20 3.58 -12.77
N TYR A 230 -14.29 2.46 -12.06
CA TYR A 230 -14.09 2.42 -10.59
C TYR A 230 -12.72 3.01 -10.22
N PHE A 231 -11.63 2.56 -10.85
CA PHE A 231 -10.29 3.03 -10.50
C PHE A 231 -10.02 4.46 -10.95
N VAL A 232 -10.59 4.93 -12.05
CA VAL A 232 -10.49 6.36 -12.43
C VAL A 232 -11.12 7.23 -11.34
N ARG A 233 -12.30 6.86 -10.82
CA ARG A 233 -12.94 7.59 -9.71
C ARG A 233 -12.12 7.49 -8.42
N ALA A 234 -11.69 6.29 -8.03
CA ALA A 234 -10.93 6.08 -6.80
C ALA A 234 -9.59 6.82 -6.78
N ILE A 235 -8.82 6.74 -7.87
CA ILE A 235 -7.55 7.45 -8.02
C ILE A 235 -7.78 8.97 -8.06
N GLY A 236 -8.80 9.43 -8.81
CA GLY A 236 -9.17 10.83 -8.88
C GLY A 236 -9.50 11.39 -7.49
N CYS A 237 -10.32 10.68 -6.71
CA CYS A 237 -10.64 11.06 -5.34
C CYS A 237 -9.38 11.21 -4.47
N LEU A 238 -8.46 10.24 -4.54
CA LEU A 238 -7.20 10.29 -3.80
C LEU A 238 -6.32 11.48 -4.19
N LEU A 239 -6.25 11.82 -5.48
CA LEU A 239 -5.47 12.96 -5.95
C LEU A 239 -6.03 14.31 -5.47
N TYR A 240 -7.36 14.43 -5.33
CA TYR A 240 -8.00 15.64 -4.81
C TYR A 240 -7.93 15.76 -3.29
N THR A 241 -7.78 14.65 -2.57
CA THR A 241 -7.73 14.62 -1.10
C THR A 241 -6.32 14.50 -0.54
N SER A 242 -5.30 14.34 -1.40
CA SER A 242 -3.89 14.35 -0.98
C SER A 242 -3.46 15.75 -0.56
N PRO A 243 -2.71 15.89 0.56
CA PRO A 243 -2.27 17.17 1.09
C PRO A 243 -1.29 17.90 0.17
#